data_619edd5ad31324cead81e4dbe5a0cec6
#
_entry.id   619edd5ad31324cead81e4dbe5a0cec6
#
_cell.length_a   1.000
_cell.length_b   1.000
_cell.length_c   1.000
_cell.angle_alpha   90.00
_cell.angle_beta   90.00
_cell.angle_gamma   90.00
#
_symmetry.space_group_name_H-M   'P 1'
#
loop_
_entity.id
_entity.type
_entity.pdbx_description
1 polymer ?
#
loop_
_entity_poly.entity_id
_entity_poly.type
_entity_poly.pdbx_seq_one_letter_code
_entity_poly.pdbx_strand_id
1 'polypeptide(L)'
;ERETAQSFDTMCEDIYSGRLDYGIIPISNGRDGRLPVFYELINRYELKIVLACSVGADEGEKTLFALAGKSIPYPEMPFGEPTSLELFVTPGGGQSLTEMFRAAETCGMELQRIDSFGFSSVGEGVTFSPVFSAEGAEIGTFLLYMTAVFPQYTPIGIYRMIR
;
A
#
# COMPACT_ATOMS: atom_id res chain seq x y z
N GLU A 1 2.82 6.79 -23.61
CA GLU A 1 1.58 6.48 -24.34
C GLU A 1 0.49 6.21 -23.31
N ARG A 2 -0.73 6.72 -23.52
CA ARG A 2 -1.86 6.46 -22.61
C ARG A 2 -2.77 5.46 -23.28
N GLU A 3 -3.03 4.37 -22.57
CA GLU A 3 -3.98 3.35 -23.01
C GLU A 3 -5.15 3.28 -22.00
N THR A 4 -6.34 2.96 -22.50
CA THR A 4 -7.51 2.74 -21.65
C THR A 4 -7.74 1.24 -21.56
N ALA A 5 -7.56 0.67 -20.37
CA ALA A 5 -7.83 -0.74 -20.12
C ALA A 5 -9.35 -1.02 -20.09
N GLN A 6 -9.75 -2.20 -20.54
CA GLN A 6 -11.15 -2.63 -20.53
C GLN A 6 -11.65 -2.93 -19.10
N SER A 7 -10.76 -3.29 -18.20
CA SER A 7 -11.05 -3.52 -16.77
C SER A 7 -9.81 -3.30 -15.91
N PHE A 8 -10.00 -3.11 -14.61
CA PHE A 8 -8.88 -3.02 -13.66
C PHE A 8 -8.07 -4.33 -13.58
N ASP A 9 -8.72 -5.47 -13.71
CA ASP A 9 -8.05 -6.78 -13.71
C ASP A 9 -7.11 -6.91 -14.92
N THR A 10 -7.58 -6.58 -16.12
CA THR A 10 -6.76 -6.57 -17.35
C THR A 10 -5.59 -5.60 -17.21
N MET A 11 -5.81 -4.40 -16.67
CA MET A 11 -4.74 -3.43 -16.45
C MET A 11 -3.68 -3.95 -15.47
N CYS A 12 -4.09 -4.60 -14.39
CA CYS A 12 -3.17 -5.19 -13.43
C CYS A 12 -2.37 -6.34 -14.05
N GLU A 13 -2.99 -7.17 -14.87
CA GLU A 13 -2.32 -8.22 -15.64
C GLU A 13 -1.29 -7.63 -16.61
N ASP A 14 -1.62 -6.53 -17.27
CA ASP A 14 -0.72 -5.83 -18.20
C ASP A 14 0.49 -5.23 -17.49
N ILE A 15 0.31 -4.69 -16.29
CA ILE A 15 1.42 -4.24 -15.45
C ILE A 15 2.27 -5.45 -15.01
N TYR A 16 1.64 -6.50 -14.51
CA TYR A 16 2.33 -7.71 -14.05
C TYR A 16 3.18 -8.34 -15.16
N SER A 17 2.64 -8.43 -16.37
CA SER A 17 3.34 -8.97 -17.55
C SER A 17 4.38 -8.02 -18.16
N GLY A 18 4.42 -6.75 -17.72
CA GLY A 18 5.35 -5.74 -18.23
C GLY A 18 4.91 -5.10 -19.55
N ARG A 19 3.66 -5.25 -19.93
CA ARG A 19 3.06 -4.52 -21.07
C ARG A 19 2.80 -3.05 -20.75
N LEU A 20 2.48 -2.77 -19.48
CA LEU A 20 2.36 -1.42 -18.92
C LEU A 20 3.35 -1.24 -17.78
N ASP A 21 3.92 -0.05 -17.67
CA ASP A 21 4.77 0.30 -16.54
C ASP A 21 3.94 0.62 -15.29
N TYR A 22 2.82 1.34 -15.48
CA TYR A 22 1.94 1.82 -14.42
C TYR A 22 0.48 1.81 -14.84
N GLY A 23 -0.40 1.74 -13.85
CA GLY A 23 -1.84 1.92 -14.01
C GLY A 23 -2.45 2.75 -12.89
N ILE A 24 -3.53 3.47 -13.18
CA ILE A 24 -4.27 4.26 -12.20
C ILE A 24 -5.50 3.48 -11.76
N ILE A 25 -5.60 3.19 -10.46
CA ILE A 25 -6.68 2.39 -9.88
C ILE A 25 -7.28 3.16 -8.69
N PRO A 26 -8.61 3.21 -8.52
CA PRO A 26 -9.22 3.78 -7.34
C PRO A 26 -8.96 2.88 -6.11
N ILE A 27 -8.46 3.49 -5.01
CA ILE A 27 -8.23 2.82 -3.72
C ILE A 27 -9.46 2.94 -2.83
N SER A 28 -10.08 4.11 -2.82
CA SER A 28 -11.24 4.40 -1.98
C SER A 28 -12.12 5.46 -2.60
N ASN A 29 -13.38 5.49 -2.19
CA ASN A 29 -14.29 6.59 -2.49
C ASN A 29 -14.94 7.14 -1.21
N GLY A 30 -15.53 8.33 -1.30
CA GLY A 30 -16.11 9.01 -0.15
C GLY A 30 -17.35 8.32 0.44
N ARG A 31 -17.99 7.40 -0.31
CA ARG A 31 -19.20 6.69 0.12
C ARG A 31 -18.88 5.37 0.80
N ASP A 32 -18.05 4.54 0.18
CA ASP A 32 -17.82 3.15 0.57
C ASP A 32 -16.48 2.97 1.32
N GLY A 33 -15.69 4.04 1.44
CA GLY A 33 -14.36 3.96 2.02
C GLY A 33 -13.38 3.21 1.11
N ARG A 34 -12.51 2.39 1.71
CA ARG A 34 -11.54 1.57 0.97
C ARG A 34 -12.23 0.50 0.14
N LEU A 35 -11.79 0.32 -1.10
CA LEU A 35 -12.34 -0.66 -2.03
C LEU A 35 -11.60 -2.00 -1.89
N PRO A 36 -12.25 -3.06 -1.37
CA PRO A 36 -11.59 -4.37 -1.19
C PRO A 36 -10.98 -4.90 -2.48
N VAL A 37 -11.65 -4.68 -3.60
CA VAL A 37 -11.21 -5.12 -4.93
C VAL A 37 -9.84 -4.58 -5.30
N PHE A 38 -9.51 -3.35 -4.90
CA PHE A 38 -8.18 -2.79 -5.10
C PHE A 38 -7.10 -3.64 -4.41
N TYR A 39 -7.32 -3.98 -3.15
CA TYR A 39 -6.37 -4.76 -2.36
C TYR A 39 -6.26 -6.21 -2.83
N GLU A 40 -7.35 -6.79 -3.31
CA GLU A 40 -7.34 -8.11 -3.95
C GLU A 40 -6.48 -8.12 -5.22
N LEU A 41 -6.59 -7.09 -6.06
CA LEU A 41 -5.78 -6.95 -7.26
C LEU A 41 -4.30 -6.70 -6.94
N ILE A 42 -4.01 -5.82 -6.00
CA ILE A 42 -2.64 -5.56 -5.53
C ILE A 42 -2.00 -6.85 -5.01
N ASN A 43 -2.73 -7.65 -4.23
CA ASN A 43 -2.23 -8.92 -3.72
C ASN A 43 -2.05 -9.97 -4.82
N ARG A 44 -3.05 -10.12 -5.70
CA ARG A 44 -3.05 -11.12 -6.78
C ARG A 44 -1.90 -10.94 -7.76
N TYR A 45 -1.65 -9.71 -8.16
CA TYR A 45 -0.63 -9.36 -9.16
C TYR A 45 0.67 -8.83 -8.55
N GLU A 46 0.81 -8.90 -7.22
CA GLU A 46 2.00 -8.44 -6.48
C GLU A 46 2.40 -7.00 -6.81
N LEU A 47 1.41 -6.14 -7.12
CA LEU A 47 1.63 -4.75 -7.49
C LEU A 47 1.95 -3.89 -6.27
N LYS A 48 2.48 -2.70 -6.55
CA LYS A 48 2.92 -1.72 -5.54
C LYS A 48 2.31 -0.36 -5.81
N ILE A 49 1.97 0.36 -4.75
CA ILE A 49 1.55 1.76 -4.83
C ILE A 49 2.81 2.63 -4.86
N VAL A 50 2.97 3.42 -5.93
CA VAL A 50 4.13 4.30 -6.10
C VAL A 50 3.78 5.78 -5.94
N LEU A 51 2.50 6.12 -6.07
CA LEU A 51 1.94 7.45 -5.87
C LEU A 51 0.47 7.30 -5.51
N ALA A 52 -0.08 8.20 -4.71
CA ALA A 52 -1.51 8.31 -4.50
C ALA A 52 -1.97 9.77 -4.60
N CYS A 53 -3.18 9.98 -5.10
CA CYS A 53 -3.78 11.30 -5.17
C CYS A 53 -5.26 11.28 -4.81
N SER A 54 -5.72 12.34 -4.17
CA SER A 54 -7.12 12.55 -3.83
C SER A 54 -7.75 13.51 -4.83
N VAL A 55 -8.87 13.11 -5.42
CA VAL A 55 -9.62 13.90 -6.42
C VAL A 55 -11.06 14.05 -5.96
N GLY A 56 -11.57 15.29 -5.93
CA GLY A 56 -12.92 15.65 -5.52
C GLY A 56 -12.97 17.03 -4.89
N ALA A 57 -14.13 17.70 -4.97
CA ALA A 57 -14.30 19.05 -4.43
C ALA A 57 -14.52 19.06 -2.91
N ASP A 58 -15.32 18.12 -2.41
CA ASP A 58 -15.71 18.00 -1.01
C ASP A 58 -15.13 16.72 -0.38
N GLU A 59 -14.90 16.75 0.93
CA GLU A 59 -14.34 15.61 1.69
C GLU A 59 -15.16 14.31 1.51
N GLY A 60 -16.49 14.42 1.45
CA GLY A 60 -17.41 13.29 1.26
C GLY A 60 -17.49 12.76 -0.18
N GLU A 61 -16.91 13.46 -1.14
CA GLU A 61 -16.89 13.07 -2.56
C GLU A 61 -15.50 12.72 -3.08
N LYS A 62 -14.49 12.84 -2.23
CA LYS A 62 -13.11 12.53 -2.61
C LYS A 62 -12.93 11.05 -2.95
N THR A 63 -12.37 10.80 -4.11
CA THR A 63 -11.87 9.49 -4.51
C THR A 63 -10.36 9.49 -4.43
N LEU A 64 -9.83 8.50 -3.76
CA LEU A 64 -8.39 8.27 -3.67
C LEU A 64 -7.98 7.30 -4.78
N PHE A 65 -7.02 7.72 -5.59
CA PHE A 65 -6.43 6.92 -6.66
C PHE A 65 -4.99 6.55 -6.34
N ALA A 66 -4.59 5.34 -6.73
CA ALA A 66 -3.20 4.90 -6.74
C ALA A 66 -2.65 4.85 -8.16
N LEU A 67 -1.42 5.27 -8.32
CA LEU A 67 -0.56 4.85 -9.42
C LEU A 67 0.11 3.57 -8.97
N ALA A 68 -0.26 2.44 -9.58
CA ALA A 68 0.28 1.13 -9.27
C ALA A 68 1.33 0.71 -10.30
N GLY A 69 2.37 0.03 -9.84
CA GLY A 69 3.46 -0.50 -10.65
C GLY A 69 3.99 -1.82 -10.10
N LYS A 70 5.01 -2.40 -10.72
CA LYS A 70 5.61 -3.69 -10.31
C LYS A 70 6.50 -3.60 -9.08
N SER A 71 7.10 -2.44 -8.83
CA SER A 71 8.10 -2.27 -7.76
C SER A 71 7.94 -0.93 -7.07
N ILE A 72 8.43 -0.87 -5.83
CA ILE A 72 8.59 0.38 -5.10
C ILE A 72 9.97 0.94 -5.43
N PRO A 73 10.09 2.15 -5.98
CA PRO A 73 11.37 2.75 -6.36
C PRO A 73 12.10 3.38 -5.17
N TYR A 74 11.99 2.81 -3.98
CA TYR A 74 12.66 3.29 -2.77
C TYR A 74 14.11 2.78 -2.70
N PRO A 75 15.11 3.59 -2.30
CA PRO A 75 14.98 4.97 -1.79
C PRO A 75 14.92 6.06 -2.86
N GLU A 76 15.11 5.76 -4.12
CA GLU A 76 15.11 6.72 -5.24
C GLU A 76 13.68 7.00 -5.72
N MET A 77 12.96 7.87 -5.01
CA MET A 77 11.56 8.16 -5.27
C MET A 77 11.36 9.15 -6.42
N PRO A 78 10.79 8.74 -7.56
CA PRO A 78 10.65 9.61 -8.75
C PRO A 78 9.62 10.72 -8.56
N PHE A 79 8.73 10.60 -7.57
CA PHE A 79 7.65 11.56 -7.31
C PHE A 79 7.88 12.42 -6.06
N GLY A 80 9.12 12.47 -5.55
CA GLY A 80 9.51 13.20 -4.34
C GLY A 80 9.44 12.35 -3.07
N GLU A 81 9.80 12.97 -1.93
CA GLU A 81 9.87 12.27 -0.65
C GLU A 81 8.55 11.55 -0.29
N PRO A 82 8.64 10.33 0.22
CA PRO A 82 7.47 9.57 0.61
C PRO A 82 6.78 10.20 1.83
N THR A 83 5.45 10.19 1.82
CA THR A 83 4.63 10.63 2.96
C THR A 83 3.85 9.50 3.59
N SER A 84 3.84 8.31 2.96
CA SER A 84 3.06 7.16 3.41
C SER A 84 3.80 5.86 3.17
N LEU A 85 3.68 4.96 4.15
CA LEU A 85 4.08 3.55 4.06
C LEU A 85 2.85 2.68 4.28
N GLU A 86 2.60 1.74 3.39
CA GLU A 86 1.51 0.77 3.51
C GLU A 86 2.02 -0.66 3.35
N LEU A 87 1.57 -1.55 4.23
CA LEU A 87 2.01 -2.94 4.27
C LEU A 87 0.83 -3.89 4.21
N PHE A 88 1.07 -5.14 3.78
CA PHE A 88 0.29 -6.29 4.22
C PHE A 88 1.05 -7.02 5.33
N VAL A 89 0.36 -7.34 6.40
CA VAL A 89 0.91 -8.08 7.56
C VAL A 89 -0.06 -9.17 7.97
N THR A 90 0.44 -10.40 8.05
CA THR A 90 -0.31 -11.53 8.64
C THR A 90 0.46 -11.97 9.89
N PRO A 91 0.05 -11.52 11.10
CA PRO A 91 0.75 -11.88 12.31
C PRO A 91 0.71 -13.39 12.54
N GLY A 92 1.87 -13.99 12.78
CA GLY A 92 2.00 -15.39 13.18
C GLY A 92 1.86 -15.55 14.69
N GLY A 93 1.96 -16.80 15.15
CA GLY A 93 1.90 -17.10 16.59
C GLY A 93 2.99 -16.37 17.37
N GLY A 94 2.59 -15.61 18.38
CA GLY A 94 3.48 -14.84 19.24
C GLY A 94 3.87 -13.45 18.74
N GLN A 95 3.45 -13.04 17.57
CA GLN A 95 3.69 -11.69 17.06
C GLN A 95 2.56 -10.75 17.47
N SER A 96 2.91 -9.52 17.85
CA SER A 96 1.98 -8.49 18.30
C SER A 96 1.99 -7.29 17.36
N LEU A 97 0.80 -6.89 16.86
CA LEU A 97 0.65 -5.63 16.14
C LEU A 97 1.09 -4.42 16.97
N THR A 98 0.93 -4.49 18.31
CA THR A 98 1.37 -3.42 19.20
C THR A 98 2.89 -3.23 19.16
N GLU A 99 3.66 -4.31 19.06
CA GLU A 99 5.13 -4.23 18.92
C GLU A 99 5.51 -3.59 17.59
N MET A 100 4.81 -3.94 16.50
CA MET A 100 5.00 -3.31 15.22
C MET A 100 4.72 -1.80 15.27
N PHE A 101 3.62 -1.39 15.91
CA PHE A 101 3.28 0.03 16.03
C PHE A 101 4.31 0.80 16.84
N ARG A 102 4.82 0.24 17.95
CA ARG A 102 5.90 0.85 18.73
C ARG A 102 7.19 0.99 17.95
N ALA A 103 7.53 -0.02 17.13
CA ALA A 103 8.69 0.07 16.26
C ALA A 103 8.51 1.17 15.19
N ALA A 104 7.32 1.30 14.62
CA ALA A 104 6.99 2.37 13.68
C ALA A 104 7.14 3.75 14.33
N GLU A 105 6.58 3.95 15.53
CA GLU A 105 6.71 5.19 16.31
C GLU A 105 8.19 5.53 16.59
N THR A 106 8.99 4.53 16.96
CA THR A 106 10.43 4.71 17.21
C THR A 106 11.18 5.18 15.95
N CYS A 107 10.71 4.76 14.78
CA CYS A 107 11.25 5.18 13.48
C CYS A 107 10.64 6.50 12.97
N GLY A 108 9.83 7.20 13.75
CA GLY A 108 9.22 8.48 13.40
C GLY A 108 7.96 8.36 12.55
N MET A 109 7.31 7.20 12.55
CA MET A 109 6.06 6.97 11.83
C MET A 109 4.87 6.94 12.78
N GLU A 110 3.73 7.41 12.30
CA GLU A 110 2.45 7.37 13.01
C GLU A 110 1.44 6.54 12.24
N LEU A 111 0.73 5.64 12.95
CA LEU A 111 -0.34 4.87 12.35
C LEU A 111 -1.52 5.79 12.01
N GLN A 112 -1.84 5.89 10.73
CA GLN A 112 -2.96 6.68 10.22
C GLN A 112 -4.23 5.84 10.10
N ARG A 113 -4.08 4.59 9.72
CA ARG A 113 -5.19 3.69 9.44
C ARG A 113 -4.74 2.24 9.51
N ILE A 114 -5.69 1.36 9.82
CA ILE A 114 -5.53 -0.09 9.68
C ILE A 114 -6.83 -0.69 9.15
N ASP A 115 -6.71 -1.51 8.13
CA ASP A 115 -7.81 -2.31 7.57
C ASP A 115 -7.48 -3.80 7.76
N SER A 116 -8.49 -4.66 7.70
CA SER A 116 -8.32 -6.10 7.72
C SER A 116 -9.01 -6.74 6.53
N PHE A 117 -8.41 -7.78 5.98
CA PHE A 117 -8.91 -8.49 4.80
C PHE A 117 -9.02 -9.98 5.07
N GLY A 118 -10.08 -10.60 4.51
CA GLY A 118 -10.33 -12.03 4.61
C GLY A 118 -9.44 -12.90 3.72
N PHE A 119 -8.63 -12.29 2.83
CA PHE A 119 -7.61 -13.03 2.11
C PHE A 119 -6.31 -13.05 2.92
N SER A 120 -5.60 -14.16 2.87
CA SER A 120 -4.24 -14.24 3.39
C SER A 120 -3.26 -14.34 2.22
N SER A 121 -2.23 -13.51 2.25
CA SER A 121 -1.13 -13.62 1.29
C SER A 121 -0.24 -14.83 1.58
N VAL A 122 -0.30 -15.36 2.80
CA VAL A 122 0.51 -16.49 3.26
C VAL A 122 -0.27 -17.33 4.27
N GLY A 123 -0.92 -18.43 3.83
CA GLY A 123 -1.51 -19.42 4.72
C GLY A 123 -2.82 -18.99 5.40
N GLU A 124 -3.12 -19.59 6.55
CA GLU A 124 -4.31 -19.29 7.34
C GLU A 124 -4.06 -18.06 8.23
N GLY A 125 -4.99 -17.11 8.24
CA GLY A 125 -4.91 -15.93 9.10
C GLY A 125 -5.63 -14.73 8.52
N VAL A 126 -5.68 -13.65 9.30
CA VAL A 126 -6.21 -12.36 8.88
C VAL A 126 -5.04 -11.48 8.43
N THR A 127 -5.15 -10.96 7.22
CA THR A 127 -4.20 -9.96 6.71
C THR A 127 -4.66 -8.58 7.13
N PHE A 128 -3.77 -7.83 7.75
CA PHE A 128 -3.96 -6.42 8.09
C PHE A 128 -3.20 -5.55 7.10
N SER A 129 -3.76 -4.37 6.82
CA SER A 129 -3.10 -3.34 6.03
C SER A 129 -2.98 -2.06 6.84
N PRO A 130 -1.91 -1.89 7.62
CA PRO A 130 -1.60 -0.62 8.27
C PRO A 130 -1.06 0.38 7.25
N VAL A 131 -1.50 1.63 7.41
CA VAL A 131 -0.99 2.80 6.70
C VAL A 131 -0.35 3.72 7.71
N PHE A 132 0.92 4.03 7.52
CA PHE A 132 1.69 4.93 8.37
C PHE A 132 1.97 6.26 7.65
N SER A 133 1.94 7.36 8.39
CA SER A 133 2.61 8.59 8.00
C SER A 133 4.12 8.33 8.03
N ALA A 134 4.82 8.66 6.97
CA ALA A 134 6.24 8.33 6.80
C ALA A 134 7.09 9.55 6.42
N GLU A 135 6.55 10.76 6.57
CA GLU A 135 7.26 12.01 6.26
C GLU A 135 8.43 12.20 7.23
N GLY A 136 9.65 12.23 6.67
CA GLY A 136 10.87 12.35 7.46
C GLY A 136 11.23 11.14 8.34
N ALA A 137 10.53 10.01 8.16
CA ALA A 137 10.73 8.81 8.96
C ALA A 137 11.88 7.92 8.46
N GLU A 138 12.40 7.10 9.37
CA GLU A 138 13.43 6.10 9.08
C GLU A 138 12.82 4.80 8.52
N ILE A 139 12.22 4.89 7.33
CA ILE A 139 11.51 3.76 6.68
C ILE A 139 12.42 2.53 6.55
N GLY A 140 13.66 2.71 6.11
CA GLY A 140 14.62 1.60 5.93
C GLY A 140 14.89 0.86 7.24
N THR A 141 15.07 1.57 8.35
CA THR A 141 15.26 1.00 9.68
C THR A 141 14.04 0.18 10.12
N PHE A 142 12.85 0.71 9.89
CA PHE A 142 11.61 -0.01 10.19
C PHE A 142 11.44 -1.28 9.35
N LEU A 143 11.73 -1.24 8.05
CA LEU A 143 11.63 -2.41 7.18
C LEU A 143 12.64 -3.50 7.57
N LEU A 144 13.84 -3.13 8.04
CA LEU A 144 14.79 -4.10 8.60
C LEU A 144 14.24 -4.77 9.86
N TYR A 145 13.64 -4.00 10.77
CA TYR A 145 12.95 -4.56 11.93
C TYR A 145 11.84 -5.53 11.52
N MET A 146 10.99 -5.14 10.57
CA MET A 146 9.91 -5.99 10.07
C MET A 146 10.44 -7.30 9.50
N THR A 147 11.51 -7.25 8.73
CA THR A 147 12.15 -8.45 8.17
C THR A 147 12.66 -9.41 9.26
N ALA A 148 13.14 -8.88 10.38
CA ALA A 148 13.64 -9.69 11.49
C ALA A 148 12.53 -10.27 12.37
N VAL A 149 11.44 -9.55 12.59
CA VAL A 149 10.41 -9.86 13.59
C VAL A 149 9.09 -10.34 12.96
N PHE A 150 8.74 -9.83 11.79
CA PHE A 150 7.51 -10.14 11.07
C PHE A 150 7.82 -10.71 9.68
N PRO A 151 8.29 -11.95 9.57
CA PRO A 151 8.70 -12.51 8.27
C PRO A 151 7.55 -12.61 7.25
N GLN A 152 6.29 -12.55 7.71
CA GLN A 152 5.09 -12.56 6.88
C GLN A 152 4.53 -11.14 6.70
N TYR A 153 5.31 -10.26 6.11
CA TYR A 153 4.86 -8.94 5.70
C TYR A 153 5.27 -8.66 4.27
N THR A 154 4.53 -7.77 3.62
CA THR A 154 4.82 -7.31 2.26
C THR A 154 4.62 -5.80 2.20
N PRO A 155 5.63 -5.00 1.87
CA PRO A 155 5.43 -3.61 1.53
C PRO A 155 4.58 -3.52 0.26
N ILE A 156 3.42 -2.87 0.34
CA ILE A 156 2.55 -2.65 -0.82
C ILE A 156 2.63 -1.23 -1.36
N GLY A 157 3.17 -0.30 -0.57
CA GLY A 157 3.43 1.06 -1.01
C GLY A 157 4.37 1.81 -0.09
N ILE A 158 5.35 2.48 -0.71
CA ILE A 158 6.08 3.61 -0.14
C ILE A 158 5.85 4.72 -1.15
N TYR A 159 5.05 5.71 -0.79
CA TYR A 159 4.54 6.64 -1.79
C TYR A 159 4.29 8.04 -1.23
N ARG A 160 4.24 9.01 -2.13
CA ARG A 160 3.79 10.35 -1.84
C ARG A 160 2.28 10.45 -2.01
N MET A 161 1.60 11.03 -1.03
CA MET A 161 0.19 11.40 -1.12
C MET A 161 0.09 12.84 -1.65
N ILE A 162 -0.53 13.03 -2.81
CA ILE A 162 -0.87 14.33 -3.37
C ILE A 162 -2.32 14.65 -2.97
N ARG A 163 -2.51 15.78 -2.33
CA ARG A 163 -3.82 16.28 -1.87
C ARG A 163 -4.30 17.42 -2.76
#